data_0afaa71adb4aa8f9a5b63df222b83716
#
_entry.id   0afaa71adb4aa8f9a5b63df222b83716
#
_cell.length_a   1.000
_cell.length_b   1.000
_cell.length_c   1.000
_cell.angle_alpha   90.00
_cell.angle_beta   90.00
_cell.angle_gamma   90.00
#
_symmetry.space_group_name_H-M   'P 1'
#
loop_
_entity.id
_entity.type
_entity.pdbx_description
1 polymer ?
#
loop_
_entity_poly.entity_id
_entity_poly.type
_entity_poly.pdbx_seq_one_letter_code
_entity_poly.pdbx_strand_id
1 'polypeptide(L)'
;MSESILSATLGYVELETGSIPADWVLSGNPQTRSKILGRSGDLLAHAILWECGAVSYKWHYNQDEAYIVLSGEGFMTDEKGVERRFGPGDVAFFPAGTNATWRHPDHFRKVAVLKESVWRPVGVGLKVWKKLFRVIGITDTSPLLLAVTTWTAWKLR
;
A
#
# COMPACT_ATOMS: atom_id res chain seq x y z
N MET A 1 -8.76 18.13 -13.59
CA MET A 1 -9.77 17.04 -13.54
C MET A 1 -10.16 16.87 -12.08
N SER A 2 -11.46 16.95 -11.77
CA SER A 2 -11.94 16.71 -10.40
C SER A 2 -11.72 15.23 -10.06
N GLU A 3 -10.96 14.95 -9.00
CA GLU A 3 -10.85 13.61 -8.46
C GLU A 3 -12.21 13.22 -7.87
N SER A 4 -12.77 12.11 -8.35
CA SER A 4 -14.05 11.61 -7.83
C SER A 4 -13.81 10.70 -6.64
N ILE A 5 -14.73 10.74 -5.66
CA ILE A 5 -14.75 9.77 -4.56
C ILE A 5 -15.06 8.39 -5.15
N LEU A 6 -14.18 7.42 -4.86
CA LEU A 6 -14.38 6.02 -5.21
C LEU A 6 -14.92 5.28 -4.00
N SER A 7 -15.93 4.44 -4.20
CA SER A 7 -16.48 3.58 -3.17
C SER A 7 -16.74 2.18 -3.72
N ALA A 8 -16.58 1.16 -2.90
CA ALA A 8 -16.85 -0.21 -3.26
C ALA A 8 -17.44 -0.98 -2.07
N THR A 9 -18.40 -1.85 -2.35
CA THR A 9 -18.87 -2.84 -1.38
C THR A 9 -18.06 -4.11 -1.59
N LEU A 10 -17.23 -4.47 -0.61
CA LEU A 10 -16.20 -5.50 -0.74
C LEU A 10 -16.75 -6.89 -1.16
N GLY A 11 -18.00 -7.19 -0.83
CA GLY A 11 -18.65 -8.43 -1.24
C GLY A 11 -18.97 -8.54 -2.74
N TYR A 12 -19.00 -7.40 -3.45
CA TYR A 12 -19.35 -7.33 -4.89
C TYR A 12 -18.17 -6.95 -5.78
N VAL A 13 -16.96 -6.83 -5.20
CA VAL A 13 -15.76 -6.53 -5.98
C VAL A 13 -15.34 -7.78 -6.74
N GLU A 14 -15.34 -7.72 -8.06
CA GLU A 14 -14.78 -8.76 -8.92
C GLU A 14 -13.26 -8.74 -8.84
N LEU A 15 -12.67 -9.89 -8.46
CA LEU A 15 -11.23 -10.04 -8.28
C LEU A 15 -10.59 -10.65 -9.53
N GLU A 16 -9.44 -10.13 -9.88
CA GLU A 16 -8.60 -10.63 -10.96
C GLU A 16 -7.57 -11.62 -10.41
N THR A 17 -7.22 -12.63 -11.21
CA THR A 17 -6.18 -13.61 -10.83
C THR A 17 -4.85 -12.88 -10.64
N GLY A 18 -4.24 -13.10 -9.48
CA GLY A 18 -2.89 -12.64 -9.15
C GLY A 18 -1.88 -13.78 -9.10
N SER A 19 -0.66 -13.48 -8.74
CA SER A 19 0.38 -14.48 -8.52
C SER A 19 1.33 -14.07 -7.39
N ILE A 20 1.84 -15.09 -6.68
CA ILE A 20 3.05 -14.97 -5.86
C ILE A 20 4.19 -15.54 -6.71
N PRO A 21 5.38 -14.92 -6.76
CA PRO A 21 6.52 -15.50 -7.47
C PRO A 21 6.76 -16.95 -7.03
N ALA A 22 6.94 -17.85 -7.99
CA ALA A 22 6.99 -19.29 -7.71
C ALA A 22 8.16 -19.66 -6.78
N ASP A 23 9.27 -18.97 -6.86
CA ASP A 23 10.44 -19.10 -5.99
C ASP A 23 10.22 -18.60 -4.55
N TRP A 24 9.14 -17.84 -4.32
CA TRP A 24 8.75 -17.40 -2.99
C TRP A 24 7.79 -18.38 -2.31
N VAL A 25 7.10 -19.24 -3.07
CA VAL A 25 6.17 -20.22 -2.53
C VAL A 25 6.96 -21.37 -1.89
N LEU A 26 6.69 -21.65 -0.63
CA LEU A 26 7.32 -22.71 0.15
C LEU A 26 6.49 -24.00 0.10
N SER A 27 5.16 -23.87 0.13
CA SER A 27 4.23 -25.00 0.03
C SER A 27 2.82 -24.52 -0.29
N GLY A 28 1.98 -25.41 -0.79
CA GLY A 28 0.58 -25.13 -1.10
C GLY A 28 0.35 -24.54 -2.49
N ASN A 29 -0.88 -24.08 -2.73
CA ASN A 29 -1.27 -23.42 -3.96
C ASN A 29 -1.90 -22.06 -3.60
N PRO A 30 -1.25 -20.93 -3.89
CA PRO A 30 -1.69 -19.63 -3.43
C PRO A 30 -3.07 -19.20 -3.95
N GLN A 31 -3.45 -19.56 -5.18
CA GLN A 31 -4.73 -19.14 -5.81
C GLN A 31 -5.06 -17.67 -5.51
N THR A 32 -4.06 -16.79 -5.67
CA THR A 32 -4.21 -15.38 -5.32
C THR A 32 -5.15 -14.67 -6.27
N ARG A 33 -5.98 -13.81 -5.71
CA ARG A 33 -6.83 -12.89 -6.47
C ARG A 33 -6.77 -11.50 -5.84
N SER A 34 -6.87 -10.47 -6.65
CA SER A 34 -6.80 -9.10 -6.14
C SER A 34 -7.53 -8.10 -7.03
N LYS A 35 -7.85 -6.93 -6.46
CA LYS A 35 -8.36 -5.78 -7.20
C LYS A 35 -7.88 -4.49 -6.57
N ILE A 36 -7.30 -3.61 -7.37
CA ILE A 36 -7.01 -2.25 -6.93
C ILE A 36 -8.33 -1.49 -6.81
N LEU A 37 -8.63 -1.01 -5.61
CA LEU A 37 -9.85 -0.28 -5.29
C LEU A 37 -9.74 1.21 -5.61
N GLY A 38 -8.52 1.76 -5.53
CA GLY A 38 -8.24 3.15 -5.83
C GLY A 38 -6.77 3.48 -5.73
N ARG A 39 -6.36 4.58 -6.35
CA ARG A 39 -4.98 5.09 -6.34
C ARG A 39 -4.99 6.54 -5.90
N SER A 40 -3.93 6.97 -5.21
CA SER A 40 -3.70 8.39 -4.94
C SER A 40 -3.36 9.15 -6.23
N GLY A 41 -3.68 10.45 -6.28
CA GLY A 41 -3.42 11.28 -7.46
C GLY A 41 -1.92 11.41 -7.81
N ASP A 42 -1.03 11.24 -6.84
CA ASP A 42 0.42 11.19 -7.04
C ASP A 42 0.94 9.79 -7.42
N LEU A 43 0.05 8.81 -7.51
CA LEU A 43 0.32 7.40 -7.81
C LEU A 43 1.24 6.69 -6.79
N LEU A 44 1.55 7.33 -5.67
CA LEU A 44 2.45 6.78 -4.65
C LEU A 44 1.74 5.85 -3.67
N ALA A 45 0.41 5.83 -3.65
CA ALA A 45 -0.36 4.93 -2.81
C ALA A 45 -1.56 4.34 -3.55
N HIS A 46 -1.93 3.13 -3.16
CA HIS A 46 -3.17 2.51 -3.64
C HIS A 46 -3.77 1.60 -2.57
N ALA A 47 -5.09 1.47 -2.63
CA ALA A 47 -5.83 0.49 -1.84
C ALA A 47 -6.10 -0.75 -2.71
N ILE A 48 -5.94 -1.93 -2.12
CA ILE A 48 -6.14 -3.20 -2.80
C ILE A 48 -6.96 -4.16 -1.93
N LEU A 49 -7.90 -4.86 -2.53
CA LEU A 49 -8.51 -6.04 -1.98
C LEU A 49 -7.73 -7.25 -2.48
N TRP A 50 -7.29 -8.11 -1.57
CA TRP A 50 -6.44 -9.25 -1.88
C TRP A 50 -6.89 -10.48 -1.09
N GLU A 51 -6.80 -11.63 -1.73
CA GLU A 51 -7.07 -12.92 -1.10
C GLU A 51 -6.17 -14.03 -1.64
N CYS A 52 -6.01 -15.08 -0.86
CA CYS A 52 -5.31 -16.29 -1.27
C CYS A 52 -5.97 -17.54 -0.68
N GLY A 53 -5.63 -18.69 -1.24
CA GLY A 53 -5.93 -20.02 -0.67
C GLY A 53 -4.86 -20.47 0.33
N ALA A 54 -4.91 -21.77 0.68
CA ALA A 54 -3.94 -22.39 1.57
C ALA A 54 -2.53 -22.36 0.97
N VAL A 55 -1.60 -21.67 1.62
CA VAL A 55 -0.24 -21.45 1.09
C VAL A 55 0.73 -21.04 2.20
N SER A 56 2.00 -21.40 2.02
CA SER A 56 3.12 -20.84 2.77
C SER A 56 4.12 -20.23 1.79
N TYR A 57 4.58 -19.00 2.07
CA TYR A 57 5.46 -18.26 1.17
C TYR A 57 6.33 -17.25 1.91
N LYS A 58 7.46 -16.88 1.30
CA LYS A 58 8.28 -15.74 1.71
C LYS A 58 7.71 -14.47 1.07
N TRP A 59 7.77 -13.37 1.80
CA TRP A 59 7.34 -12.08 1.29
C TRP A 59 8.35 -10.99 1.60
N HIS A 60 8.72 -10.24 0.59
CA HIS A 60 9.52 -9.03 0.74
C HIS A 60 8.64 -7.81 0.50
N TYR A 61 8.59 -6.90 1.48
CA TYR A 61 7.80 -5.68 1.40
C TYR A 61 8.58 -4.59 0.67
N ASN A 62 8.32 -4.41 -0.63
CA ASN A 62 8.94 -3.35 -1.42
C ASN A 62 8.36 -1.96 -1.10
N GLN A 63 7.14 -1.92 -0.54
CA GLN A 63 6.38 -0.73 -0.19
C GLN A 63 5.97 -0.81 1.27
N ASP A 64 5.67 0.34 1.90
CA ASP A 64 4.96 0.34 3.17
C ASP A 64 3.57 -0.26 2.95
N GLU A 65 3.19 -1.24 3.75
CA GLU A 65 1.87 -1.88 3.66
C GLU A 65 1.15 -1.80 5.00
N ALA A 66 -0.05 -1.20 5.00
CA ALA A 66 -1.00 -1.29 6.11
C ALA A 66 -2.19 -2.12 5.65
N TYR A 67 -2.66 -3.08 6.48
CA TYR A 67 -3.84 -3.85 6.12
C TYR A 67 -4.78 -4.11 7.31
N ILE A 68 -6.00 -4.46 6.98
CA ILE A 68 -6.97 -5.06 7.88
C ILE A 68 -7.41 -6.42 7.34
N VAL A 69 -7.44 -7.43 8.19
CA VAL A 69 -7.95 -8.77 7.85
C VAL A 69 -9.48 -8.74 7.81
N LEU A 70 -10.06 -9.23 6.72
CA LEU A 70 -11.50 -9.35 6.54
C LEU A 70 -12.01 -10.74 6.89
N SER A 71 -11.30 -11.79 6.48
CA SER A 71 -11.66 -13.19 6.76
C SER A 71 -10.44 -14.09 6.68
N GLY A 72 -10.55 -15.26 7.32
CA GLY A 72 -9.49 -16.25 7.39
C GLY A 72 -8.43 -15.93 8.45
N GLU A 73 -7.39 -16.73 8.48
CA GLU A 73 -6.26 -16.59 9.41
C GLU A 73 -4.93 -16.62 8.67
N GLY A 74 -3.99 -15.82 9.15
CA GLY A 74 -2.61 -15.82 8.69
C GLY A 74 -1.64 -15.90 9.85
N PHE A 75 -0.56 -16.63 9.67
CA PHE A 75 0.56 -16.70 10.60
C PHE A 75 1.78 -16.13 9.91
N MET A 76 2.37 -15.11 10.51
CA MET A 76 3.54 -14.43 9.99
C MET A 76 4.72 -14.64 10.92
N THR A 77 5.82 -15.08 10.38
CA THR A 77 7.10 -15.16 11.10
C THR A 77 8.02 -14.06 10.56
N ASP A 78 8.48 -13.18 11.46
CA ASP A 78 9.41 -12.11 11.11
C ASP A 78 10.86 -12.61 10.99
N GLU A 79 11.78 -11.73 10.59
CA GLU A 79 13.21 -12.04 10.43
C GLU A 79 13.91 -12.46 11.74
N LYS A 80 13.28 -12.19 12.89
CA LYS A 80 13.77 -12.61 14.21
C LYS A 80 13.21 -13.97 14.64
N GLY A 81 12.39 -14.59 13.80
CA GLY A 81 11.74 -15.86 14.09
C GLY A 81 10.51 -15.75 15.01
N VAL A 82 9.97 -14.53 15.22
CA VAL A 82 8.78 -14.34 16.04
C VAL A 82 7.55 -14.54 15.19
N GLU A 83 6.74 -15.55 15.52
CA GLU A 83 5.46 -15.80 14.86
C GLU A 83 4.34 -14.94 15.49
N ARG A 84 3.48 -14.38 14.65
CA ARG A 84 2.25 -13.68 15.02
C ARG A 84 1.09 -14.20 14.20
N ARG A 85 -0.05 -14.39 14.87
CA ARG A 85 -1.33 -14.74 14.24
C ARG A 85 -2.11 -13.48 13.94
N PHE A 86 -2.77 -13.46 12.77
CA PHE A 86 -3.69 -12.42 12.33
C PHE A 86 -5.01 -13.05 11.93
N GLY A 87 -6.11 -12.53 12.46
CA GLY A 87 -7.48 -12.95 12.16
C GLY A 87 -8.38 -11.76 11.82
N PRO A 88 -9.67 -11.97 11.55
CA PRO A 88 -10.60 -10.92 11.16
C PRO A 88 -10.63 -9.76 12.14
N GLY A 89 -10.49 -8.52 11.64
CA GLY A 89 -10.42 -7.30 12.40
C GLY A 89 -9.01 -6.90 12.85
N ASP A 90 -8.01 -7.79 12.76
CA ASP A 90 -6.64 -7.42 13.09
C ASP A 90 -6.07 -6.49 12.03
N VAL A 91 -5.27 -5.54 12.51
CA VAL A 91 -4.55 -4.54 11.69
C VAL A 91 -3.06 -4.73 11.85
N ALA A 92 -2.33 -4.62 10.75
CA ALA A 92 -0.87 -4.67 10.76
C ALA A 92 -0.26 -3.58 9.87
N PHE A 93 0.98 -3.21 10.19
CA PHE A 93 1.79 -2.32 9.36
C PHE A 93 3.16 -2.93 9.15
N PHE A 94 3.55 -3.04 7.90
CA PHE A 94 4.85 -3.57 7.46
C PHE A 94 5.63 -2.47 6.74
N PRO A 95 6.75 -2.03 7.31
CA PRO A 95 7.63 -1.08 6.63
C PRO A 95 8.27 -1.70 5.38
N ALA A 96 8.45 -0.90 4.35
CA ALA A 96 9.24 -1.29 3.19
C ALA A 96 10.65 -1.75 3.59
N GLY A 97 11.18 -2.74 2.88
CA GLY A 97 12.48 -3.34 3.16
C GLY A 97 12.45 -4.47 4.20
N THR A 98 11.30 -4.78 4.80
CA THR A 98 11.17 -5.92 5.73
C THR A 98 10.83 -7.21 4.99
N ASN A 99 11.14 -8.34 5.62
CA ASN A 99 10.83 -9.66 5.12
C ASN A 99 10.00 -10.44 6.14
N ALA A 100 9.14 -11.31 5.65
CA ALA A 100 8.37 -12.20 6.50
C ALA A 100 8.12 -13.54 5.79
N THR A 101 7.89 -14.57 6.56
CA THR A 101 7.33 -15.85 6.07
C THR A 101 5.89 -15.91 6.49
N TRP A 102 5.01 -16.14 5.53
CA TRP A 102 3.58 -16.26 5.75
C TRP A 102 3.13 -17.72 5.62
N ARG A 103 2.14 -18.09 6.42
CA ARG A 103 1.41 -19.33 6.33
C ARG A 103 -0.08 -19.07 6.50
N HIS A 104 -0.86 -19.34 5.48
CA HIS A 104 -2.31 -19.33 5.50
C HIS A 104 -2.79 -20.78 5.46
N PRO A 105 -3.45 -21.28 6.53
CA PRO A 105 -3.92 -22.68 6.56
C PRO A 105 -5.11 -22.92 5.63
N ASP A 106 -5.85 -21.86 5.30
CA ASP A 106 -7.03 -21.88 4.46
C ASP A 106 -7.15 -20.51 3.73
N HIS A 107 -8.34 -20.20 3.23
CA HIS A 107 -8.64 -18.92 2.61
C HIS A 107 -8.33 -17.73 3.54
N PHE A 108 -7.66 -16.72 3.01
CA PHE A 108 -7.34 -15.48 3.71
C PHE A 108 -7.66 -14.28 2.84
N ARG A 109 -8.32 -13.26 3.41
CA ARG A 109 -8.73 -12.06 2.69
C ARG A 109 -8.45 -10.80 3.50
N LYS A 110 -7.88 -9.80 2.85
CA LYS A 110 -7.53 -8.52 3.47
C LYS A 110 -7.80 -7.34 2.54
N VAL A 111 -8.02 -6.17 3.12
CA VAL A 111 -7.83 -4.89 2.44
C VAL A 111 -6.50 -4.32 2.90
N ALA A 112 -5.67 -3.91 1.94
CA ALA A 112 -4.40 -3.29 2.21
C ALA A 112 -4.29 -1.92 1.53
N VAL A 113 -3.54 -1.02 2.17
CA VAL A 113 -3.06 0.22 1.57
C VAL A 113 -1.55 0.09 1.43
N LEU A 114 -1.09 0.13 0.20
CA LEU A 114 0.32 0.10 -0.16
C LEU A 114 0.77 1.51 -0.52
N LYS A 115 1.95 1.89 -0.05
CA LYS A 115 2.51 3.22 -0.28
C LYS A 115 3.99 3.10 -0.63
N GLU A 116 4.38 3.70 -1.74
CA GLU A 116 5.78 3.82 -2.15
C GLU A 116 6.62 4.52 -1.08
N SER A 117 7.76 3.95 -0.77
CA SER A 117 8.71 4.55 0.15
C SER A 117 9.49 5.66 -0.55
N VAL A 118 9.22 6.90 -0.15
CA VAL A 118 10.00 8.05 -0.60
C VAL A 118 11.24 8.19 0.28
N TRP A 119 12.39 8.45 -0.34
CA TRP A 119 13.65 8.70 0.39
C TRP A 119 13.45 9.71 1.53
N ARG A 120 13.82 9.33 2.75
CA ARG A 120 13.50 10.07 3.99
C ARG A 120 13.76 11.59 3.93
N PRO A 121 14.92 12.07 3.43
CA PRO A 121 15.16 13.52 3.30
C PRO A 121 14.13 14.24 2.44
N VAL A 122 13.71 13.61 1.33
CA VAL A 122 12.66 14.18 0.44
C VAL A 122 11.33 14.20 1.18
N GLY A 123 10.96 13.12 1.88
CA GLY A 123 9.72 13.06 2.65
C GLY A 123 9.66 14.09 3.77
N VAL A 124 10.77 14.33 4.48
CA VAL A 124 10.88 15.38 5.50
C VAL A 124 10.79 16.76 4.87
N GLY A 125 11.51 17.01 3.77
CA GLY A 125 11.47 18.26 3.02
C GLY A 125 10.05 18.61 2.58
N LEU A 126 9.31 17.67 2.03
CA LEU A 126 7.90 17.86 1.64
C LEU A 126 6.99 18.20 2.82
N LYS A 127 7.20 17.57 4.00
CA LYS A 127 6.42 17.87 5.21
C LYS A 127 6.69 19.29 5.72
N VAL A 128 7.95 19.70 5.76
CA VAL A 128 8.36 21.04 6.16
C VAL A 128 7.80 22.08 5.19
N TRP A 129 7.91 21.82 3.88
CA TRP A 129 7.37 22.66 2.82
C TRP A 129 5.87 22.85 2.94
N LYS A 130 5.10 21.76 3.07
CA LYS A 130 3.64 21.81 3.28
C LYS A 130 3.25 22.60 4.55
N LYS A 131 4.03 22.45 5.64
CA LYS A 131 3.81 23.19 6.89
C LYS A 131 4.03 24.69 6.68
N LEU A 132 5.10 25.08 5.96
CA LEU A 132 5.41 26.48 5.66
C LEU A 132 4.30 27.11 4.83
N PHE A 133 3.83 26.46 3.76
CA PHE A 133 2.73 26.97 2.94
C PHE A 133 1.42 27.15 3.71
N ARG A 134 1.13 26.24 4.64
CA ARG A 134 -0.03 26.39 5.53
C ARG A 134 0.07 27.63 6.41
N VAL A 135 1.26 27.95 6.91
CA VAL A 135 1.49 29.13 7.77
C VAL A 135 1.32 30.44 6.98
N ILE A 136 1.69 30.47 5.70
CA ILE A 136 1.54 31.64 4.82
C ILE A 136 0.19 31.67 4.08
N GLY A 137 -0.78 30.80 4.48
CA GLY A 137 -2.16 30.84 3.97
C GLY A 137 -2.36 30.23 2.57
N ILE A 138 -1.37 29.56 2.00
CA ILE A 138 -1.48 28.88 0.71
C ILE A 138 -1.88 27.43 0.97
N THR A 139 -3.19 27.15 0.89
CA THR A 139 -3.75 25.86 1.33
C THR A 139 -3.83 24.78 0.24
N ASP A 140 -3.54 25.08 -1.04
CA ASP A 140 -3.87 24.15 -2.14
C ASP A 140 -2.85 24.19 -3.27
N THR A 141 -1.61 23.80 -2.99
CA THR A 141 -0.63 23.69 -4.08
C THR A 141 0.01 22.32 -4.11
N SER A 142 -0.27 21.56 -5.17
CA SER A 142 0.62 20.47 -5.53
C SER A 142 2.01 21.10 -5.87
N PRO A 143 3.14 20.48 -5.49
CA PRO A 143 4.48 21.00 -5.78
C PRO A 143 4.73 21.26 -7.27
N LEU A 144 3.98 20.59 -8.16
CA LEU A 144 4.06 20.74 -9.61
C LEU A 144 3.50 22.07 -10.13
N LEU A 145 2.47 22.65 -9.51
CA LEU A 145 1.89 23.92 -9.92
C LEU A 145 2.83 25.12 -9.62
N LEU A 146 3.58 25.04 -8.52
CA LEU A 146 4.58 26.08 -8.17
C LEU A 146 5.78 26.08 -9.11
N ALA A 147 6.25 24.92 -9.56
CA ALA A 147 7.34 24.82 -10.51
C ALA A 147 6.97 25.46 -11.89
N VAL A 148 5.73 25.31 -12.32
CA VAL A 148 5.24 25.87 -13.58
C VAL A 148 5.07 27.39 -13.50
N THR A 149 4.57 27.94 -12.38
CA THR A 149 4.37 29.38 -12.23
C THR A 149 5.69 30.16 -12.08
N THR A 150 6.71 29.58 -11.44
CA THR A 150 8.04 30.20 -11.35
C THR A 150 8.78 30.15 -12.70
N TRP A 151 8.57 29.11 -13.51
CA TRP A 151 9.21 28.99 -14.82
C TRP A 151 8.62 29.96 -15.85
N THR A 152 7.32 30.23 -15.79
CA THR A 152 6.67 31.24 -16.66
C THR A 152 7.02 32.67 -16.26
N ALA A 153 7.19 32.98 -14.98
CA ALA A 153 7.60 34.32 -14.52
C ALA A 153 9.04 34.68 -14.90
N TRP A 154 9.92 33.69 -15.11
CA TRP A 154 11.30 33.92 -15.53
C TRP A 154 11.44 34.15 -17.04
N LYS A 155 10.48 33.69 -17.86
CA LYS A 155 10.48 33.88 -19.32
C LYS A 155 9.92 35.20 -19.79
N LEU A 156 9.35 36.02 -18.89
CA LEU A 156 8.73 37.32 -19.21
C LEU A 156 9.53 38.56 -18.72
N ARG A 157 10.79 38.36 -18.37
CA ARG A 157 11.75 39.43 -18.12
C ARG A 157 12.87 39.50 -19.16
#